data_8a4a88ef73c793a8e28fa09955ad80e7
#
_entry.id   8a4a88ef73c793a8e28fa09955ad80e7
#
_cell.length_a   1.000
_cell.length_b   1.000
_cell.length_c   1.000
_cell.angle_alpha   90.00
_cell.angle_beta   90.00
_cell.angle_gamma   90.00
#
_symmetry.space_group_name_H-M   'P 1'
#
loop_
_entity.id
_entity.type
_entity.pdbx_description
1 polymer ?
#
loop_
_entity_poly.entity_id
_entity_poly.type
_entity_poly.pdbx_seq_one_letter_code
_entity_poly.pdbx_strand_id
1 'polypeptide(L)'
;EFGIDNLSIPYRQRDVHFIIFLKMIGRVRFIVYDKNAGLSCQNLQQEVYIMEKARVYYTDFRAKLGEGLPTKLKRLMKKAGISEIDMENKFVAIKMHFGEMGNISYLRPNYAKAVVDVVKELGGKPFLTDCNTLYPGSRKNALEHLYCAWENGFTPLSVGCPVIIGDGLKGTDDIEVPVQGGEYIEKAKIGRAVMDADVFISLTHFKGHE
;
A
#
# COMPACT_ATOMS: atom_id res chain seq x y z
N GLU A 1 -11.72 1.56 -18.75
CA GLU A 1 -12.43 1.52 -17.45
C GLU A 1 -12.25 0.12 -16.88
N PHE A 2 -11.27 -0.05 -15.98
CA PHE A 2 -11.12 -1.30 -15.23
C PHE A 2 -11.77 -1.07 -13.87
N GLY A 3 -12.97 -1.65 -13.67
CA GLY A 3 -13.67 -1.67 -12.40
C GLY A 3 -12.90 -2.51 -11.38
N ILE A 4 -12.51 -1.91 -10.27
CA ILE A 4 -12.03 -2.63 -9.08
C ILE A 4 -13.28 -2.78 -8.18
N ASP A 5 -14.26 -3.56 -8.64
CA ASP A 5 -15.43 -3.85 -7.86
C ASP A 5 -15.29 -5.24 -7.26
N ASN A 6 -15.41 -5.32 -5.94
CA ASN A 6 -15.60 -6.52 -5.12
C ASN A 6 -14.39 -7.39 -4.77
N LEU A 7 -13.43 -6.84 -4.03
CA LEU A 7 -12.56 -7.65 -3.18
C LEU A 7 -13.13 -7.68 -1.75
N SER A 8 -14.07 -8.57 -1.47
CA SER A 8 -14.51 -8.86 -0.11
C SER A 8 -13.74 -10.07 0.42
N ILE A 9 -12.83 -9.85 1.34
CA ILE A 9 -12.05 -10.90 2.01
C ILE A 9 -12.78 -11.29 3.30
N PRO A 10 -13.32 -12.52 3.43
CA PRO A 10 -13.91 -12.99 4.67
C PRO A 10 -12.81 -13.52 5.61
N TYR A 11 -12.06 -12.63 6.21
CA TYR A 11 -11.21 -12.98 7.34
C TYR A 11 -11.62 -12.15 8.55
N ARG A 12 -11.68 -12.80 9.76
CA ARG A 12 -12.11 -12.21 11.04
C ARG A 12 -11.91 -10.70 11.07
N GLN A 13 -13.00 -9.98 11.22
CA GLN A 13 -13.13 -8.54 11.38
C GLN A 13 -11.85 -7.83 11.86
N ARG A 14 -10.91 -7.59 10.95
CA ARG A 14 -9.85 -6.61 11.08
C ARG A 14 -10.17 -5.57 10.04
N ASP A 15 -10.31 -4.33 10.46
CA ASP A 15 -10.57 -3.20 9.58
C ASP A 15 -9.34 -2.96 8.71
N VAL A 16 -9.29 -3.59 7.53
CA VAL A 16 -8.21 -3.35 6.58
C VAL A 16 -8.56 -2.11 5.77
N HIS A 17 -7.91 -1.00 6.08
CA HIS A 17 -8.02 0.23 5.32
C HIS A 17 -6.98 0.23 4.20
N PHE A 18 -7.43 0.38 2.94
CA PHE A 18 -6.54 0.48 1.79
C PHE A 18 -6.30 1.96 1.44
N ILE A 19 -5.04 2.39 1.50
CA ILE A 19 -4.62 3.69 0.98
C ILE A 19 -3.75 3.43 -0.24
N ILE A 20 -4.27 3.74 -1.43
CA ILE A 20 -3.54 3.55 -2.68
C ILE A 20 -2.96 4.89 -3.13
N PHE A 21 -1.64 4.96 -3.22
CA PHE A 21 -0.92 6.08 -3.77
C PHE A 21 -0.54 5.78 -5.22
N LEU A 22 -1.13 6.50 -6.16
CA LEU A 22 -0.82 6.34 -7.58
C LEU A 22 0.04 7.52 -8.06
N LYS A 23 1.28 7.24 -8.50
CA LYS A 23 2.07 8.19 -9.28
C LYS A 23 1.85 7.89 -10.76
N MET A 24 1.13 8.74 -11.45
CA MET A 24 1.17 8.82 -12.92
C MET A 24 2.21 9.85 -13.33
N ILE A 25 2.75 9.76 -14.57
CA ILE A 25 3.70 10.72 -15.12
C ILE A 25 3.17 12.16 -14.89
N GLY A 26 3.86 12.91 -14.01
CA GLY A 26 3.52 14.29 -13.66
C GLY A 26 2.43 14.52 -12.62
N ARG A 27 1.78 13.47 -12.03
CA ARG A 27 0.67 13.67 -11.08
C ARG A 27 0.63 12.58 -10.00
N VAL A 28 0.42 12.97 -8.74
CA VAL A 28 0.21 12.04 -7.62
C VAL A 28 -1.29 12.00 -7.30
N ARG A 29 -1.87 10.81 -7.26
CA ARG A 29 -3.27 10.61 -6.85
C ARG A 29 -3.31 9.76 -5.59
N PHE A 30 -4.22 10.10 -4.68
CA PHE A 30 -4.52 9.31 -3.49
C PHE A 30 -5.93 8.74 -3.63
N ILE A 31 -6.08 7.46 -3.37
CA ILE A 31 -7.38 6.81 -3.23
C ILE A 31 -7.43 6.26 -1.81
N VAL A 32 -8.32 6.79 -0.99
CA VAL A 32 -8.65 6.23 0.32
C VAL A 32 -9.95 5.47 0.16
N TYR A 33 -9.94 4.19 0.44
CA TYR A 33 -11.13 3.36 0.48
C TYR A 33 -11.57 3.24 1.94
N ASP A 34 -12.74 3.77 2.27
CA ASP A 34 -13.36 3.63 3.58
C ASP A 34 -14.35 2.45 3.56
N LYS A 35 -14.11 1.46 4.41
CA LYS A 35 -14.96 0.28 4.54
C LYS A 35 -16.17 0.50 5.45
N ASN A 36 -16.25 1.64 6.16
CA ASN A 36 -17.31 1.93 7.13
C ASN A 36 -18.55 2.60 6.53
N ALA A 37 -18.68 2.70 5.20
CA ALA A 37 -19.94 3.04 4.56
C ALA A 37 -20.88 1.82 4.61
N GLY A 38 -21.39 1.55 5.78
CA GLY A 38 -22.58 0.79 6.13
C GLY A 38 -22.80 -0.57 5.45
N LEU A 39 -22.43 -1.66 6.13
CA LEU A 39 -23.03 -2.98 5.91
C LEU A 39 -23.63 -3.48 7.21
N SER A 40 -24.88 -3.11 7.45
CA SER A 40 -25.79 -3.86 8.32
C SER A 40 -26.42 -4.97 7.47
N CYS A 41 -26.01 -6.21 7.71
CA CYS A 41 -26.60 -7.38 7.09
C CYS A 41 -27.84 -7.79 7.87
N GLN A 42 -29.01 -7.26 7.49
CA GLN A 42 -30.33 -7.90 7.75
C GLN A 42 -31.35 -7.37 6.73
N ASN A 43 -31.91 -8.29 5.95
CA ASN A 43 -33.00 -8.23 5.00
C ASN A 43 -32.64 -8.16 3.51
N LEU A 44 -32.62 -9.36 2.92
CA LEU A 44 -32.69 -9.64 1.49
C LEU A 44 -34.01 -9.17 0.91
N GLN A 45 -34.09 -7.96 0.37
CA GLN A 45 -35.01 -7.56 -0.71
C GLN A 45 -34.32 -6.43 -1.48
N GLN A 46 -34.00 -6.70 -2.76
CA GLN A 46 -33.54 -5.79 -3.81
C GLN A 46 -33.17 -4.36 -3.35
N GLU A 47 -32.02 -4.19 -2.72
CA GLU A 47 -31.43 -2.87 -2.55
C GLU A 47 -30.55 -2.56 -3.75
N VAL A 48 -30.95 -1.54 -4.49
CA VAL A 48 -30.09 -0.88 -5.48
C VAL A 48 -28.90 -0.31 -4.73
N TYR A 49 -27.75 -0.97 -4.81
CA TYR A 49 -26.48 -0.45 -4.27
C TYR A 49 -26.13 0.85 -5.00
N ILE A 50 -26.46 1.98 -4.39
CA ILE A 50 -25.88 3.26 -4.79
C ILE A 50 -24.44 3.23 -4.27
N MET A 51 -23.53 2.80 -5.11
CA MET A 51 -22.09 2.88 -4.81
C MET A 51 -21.72 4.37 -4.72
N GLU A 52 -21.42 4.85 -3.50
CA GLU A 52 -20.83 6.17 -3.35
C GLU A 52 -19.51 6.22 -4.10
N LYS A 53 -19.34 7.24 -4.94
CA LYS A 53 -18.10 7.43 -5.70
C LYS A 53 -16.95 7.68 -4.72
N ALA A 54 -15.89 6.89 -4.81
CA ALA A 54 -14.69 7.05 -4.00
C ALA A 54 -14.12 8.48 -4.15
N ARG A 55 -13.76 9.12 -3.03
CA ARG A 55 -13.13 10.43 -3.03
C ARG A 55 -11.65 10.27 -3.38
N VAL A 56 -11.20 10.99 -4.40
CA VAL A 56 -9.79 11.02 -4.81
C VAL A 56 -9.18 12.37 -4.43
N TYR A 57 -8.14 12.34 -3.61
CA TYR A 57 -7.39 13.53 -3.23
C TYR A 57 -6.15 13.65 -4.12
N TYR A 58 -6.00 14.81 -4.74
CA TYR A 58 -4.95 15.06 -5.73
C TYR A 58 -4.10 16.27 -5.36
N THR A 59 -2.80 16.18 -5.67
CA THR A 59 -1.89 17.33 -5.68
C THR A 59 -0.90 17.24 -6.84
N ASP A 60 -0.38 18.38 -7.29
CA ASP A 60 0.67 18.47 -8.31
C ASP A 60 2.08 18.46 -7.67
N PHE A 61 3.12 18.51 -8.49
CA PHE A 61 4.52 18.59 -8.06
C PHE A 61 5.03 20.01 -7.78
N ARG A 62 4.19 21.03 -7.88
CA ARG A 62 4.61 22.39 -7.56
C ARG A 62 4.87 22.50 -6.06
N ALA A 63 6.09 22.89 -5.69
CA ALA A 63 6.44 23.20 -4.31
C ALA A 63 6.26 24.71 -4.08
N LYS A 64 5.92 25.08 -2.86
CA LYS A 64 5.91 26.48 -2.40
C LYS A 64 7.13 26.71 -1.51
N LEU A 65 7.52 27.97 -1.33
CA LEU A 65 8.53 28.33 -0.36
C LEU A 65 8.10 27.82 1.03
N GLY A 66 8.98 27.06 1.69
CA GLY A 66 8.72 26.47 3.00
C GLY A 66 7.91 25.16 2.98
N GLU A 67 7.40 24.69 1.82
CA GLU A 67 6.66 23.43 1.71
C GLU A 67 7.22 22.53 0.59
N GLY A 68 8.11 21.61 0.95
CA GLY A 68 8.61 20.58 0.03
C GLY A 68 7.59 19.47 -0.25
N LEU A 69 7.85 18.64 -1.27
CA LEU A 69 6.94 17.57 -1.69
C LEU A 69 6.62 16.55 -0.58
N PRO A 70 7.57 16.12 0.28
CA PRO A 70 7.24 15.22 1.40
C PRO A 70 6.25 15.85 2.40
N THR A 71 6.41 17.13 2.73
CA THR A 71 5.48 17.86 3.61
C THR A 71 4.10 17.99 2.98
N LYS A 72 4.06 18.29 1.68
CA LYS A 72 2.83 18.35 0.89
C LYS A 72 2.11 17.00 0.86
N LEU A 73 2.87 15.89 0.76
CA LEU A 73 2.34 14.52 0.85
C LEU A 73 1.69 14.28 2.22
N LYS A 74 2.39 14.56 3.33
CA LYS A 74 1.85 14.40 4.69
C LYS A 74 0.54 15.17 4.87
N ARG A 75 0.49 16.42 4.41
CA ARG A 75 -0.72 17.26 4.46
C ARG A 75 -1.87 16.65 3.65
N LEU A 76 -1.57 16.11 2.47
CA LEU A 76 -2.58 15.50 1.61
C LEU A 76 -3.14 14.21 2.24
N MET A 77 -2.28 13.36 2.83
CA MET A 77 -2.69 12.16 3.57
C MET A 77 -3.63 12.51 4.73
N LYS A 78 -3.29 13.52 5.53
CA LYS A 78 -4.15 13.99 6.63
C LYS A 78 -5.49 14.51 6.12
N LYS A 79 -5.50 15.26 5.01
CA LYS A 79 -6.74 15.72 4.35
C LYS A 79 -7.58 14.57 3.79
N ALA A 80 -6.94 13.48 3.39
CA ALA A 80 -7.60 12.27 2.88
C ALA A 80 -8.16 11.36 3.97
N GLY A 81 -7.98 11.71 5.27
CA GLY A 81 -8.56 10.97 6.38
C GLY A 81 -7.64 9.90 6.99
N ILE A 82 -6.34 9.87 6.70
CA ILE A 82 -5.43 8.87 7.31
C ILE A 82 -5.45 8.93 8.84
N SER A 83 -5.74 10.09 9.42
CA SER A 83 -5.83 10.28 10.87
C SER A 83 -7.08 9.65 11.50
N GLU A 84 -8.04 9.20 10.69
CA GLU A 84 -9.26 8.52 11.13
C GLU A 84 -9.05 7.01 11.30
N ILE A 85 -7.93 6.50 10.76
CA ILE A 85 -7.55 5.09 10.87
C ILE A 85 -6.90 4.87 12.24
N ASP A 86 -7.46 3.97 13.04
CA ASP A 86 -6.86 3.55 14.30
C ASP A 86 -5.58 2.75 14.02
N MET A 87 -4.42 3.36 14.25
CA MET A 87 -3.10 2.77 14.07
C MET A 87 -2.36 2.53 15.40
N GLU A 88 -2.94 2.91 16.52
CA GLU A 88 -2.28 2.84 17.84
C GLU A 88 -1.83 1.41 18.15
N ASN A 89 -0.52 1.21 18.35
CA ASN A 89 0.14 -0.07 18.60
C ASN A 89 0.00 -1.15 17.51
N LYS A 90 -0.56 -0.81 16.34
CA LYS A 90 -0.80 -1.74 15.22
C LYS A 90 0.39 -1.86 14.28
N PHE A 91 0.59 -3.04 13.71
CA PHE A 91 1.53 -3.26 12.62
C PHE A 91 0.98 -2.70 11.32
N VAL A 92 1.75 -1.81 10.68
CA VAL A 92 1.35 -1.12 9.44
C VAL A 92 2.30 -1.51 8.31
N ALA A 93 1.82 -2.32 7.38
CA ALA A 93 2.56 -2.68 6.18
C ALA A 93 2.46 -1.57 5.15
N ILE A 94 3.58 -0.98 4.78
CA ILE A 94 3.68 -0.01 3.68
C ILE A 94 4.30 -0.73 2.48
N LYS A 95 3.44 -1.20 1.57
CA LYS A 95 3.87 -1.90 0.36
C LYS A 95 4.29 -0.91 -0.70
N MET A 96 5.50 -1.11 -1.24
CA MET A 96 5.99 -0.33 -2.36
C MET A 96 6.97 -1.16 -3.20
N HIS A 97 7.28 -0.67 -4.39
CA HIS A 97 8.32 -1.22 -5.25
C HIS A 97 9.65 -0.54 -4.91
N PHE A 98 10.65 -1.33 -4.50
CA PHE A 98 11.96 -0.80 -4.09
C PHE A 98 12.88 -0.43 -5.27
N GLY A 99 12.39 -0.49 -6.50
CA GLY A 99 13.19 -0.31 -7.70
C GLY A 99 13.82 -1.62 -8.18
N GLU A 100 14.61 -1.54 -9.22
CA GLU A 100 15.47 -2.61 -9.73
C GLU A 100 16.87 -2.02 -9.91
N MET A 101 17.91 -2.85 -9.87
CA MET A 101 19.30 -2.39 -10.06
C MET A 101 19.43 -1.64 -11.39
N GLY A 102 19.97 -0.42 -11.35
CA GLY A 102 20.14 0.46 -12.51
C GLY A 102 18.87 1.21 -12.96
N ASN A 103 17.70 0.92 -12.42
CA ASN A 103 16.47 1.66 -12.71
C ASN A 103 16.27 2.78 -11.68
N ILE A 104 16.05 4.01 -12.15
CA ILE A 104 15.81 5.19 -11.31
C ILE A 104 14.36 5.68 -11.33
N SER A 105 13.46 4.98 -12.04
CA SER A 105 12.04 5.35 -12.21
C SER A 105 11.14 4.73 -11.13
N TYR A 106 11.55 4.78 -9.86
CA TYR A 106 10.76 4.35 -8.71
C TYR A 106 10.45 5.52 -7.77
N LEU A 107 9.53 5.32 -6.84
CA LEU A 107 9.24 6.30 -5.79
C LEU A 107 10.46 6.44 -4.87
N ARG A 108 10.86 7.68 -4.60
CA ARG A 108 12.05 7.96 -3.81
C ARG A 108 11.84 7.62 -2.32
N PRO A 109 12.92 7.20 -1.60
CA PRO A 109 12.85 6.87 -0.16
C PRO A 109 12.28 7.98 0.73
N ASN A 110 12.46 9.25 0.38
CA ASN A 110 11.91 10.37 1.12
C ASN A 110 10.38 10.45 1.10
N TYR A 111 9.70 9.90 0.08
CA TYR A 111 8.24 9.73 0.09
C TYR A 111 7.84 8.61 1.06
N ALA A 112 8.55 7.49 1.05
CA ALA A 112 8.34 6.41 2.01
C ALA A 112 8.52 6.92 3.45
N LYS A 113 9.59 7.68 3.71
CA LYS A 113 9.81 8.30 5.01
C LYS A 113 8.66 9.21 5.44
N ALA A 114 8.11 10.00 4.52
CA ALA A 114 6.98 10.87 4.85
C ALA A 114 5.74 10.07 5.29
N VAL A 115 5.48 8.91 4.65
CA VAL A 115 4.40 8.00 5.05
C VAL A 115 4.70 7.36 6.40
N VAL A 116 5.92 6.85 6.59
CA VAL A 116 6.39 6.26 7.87
C VAL A 116 6.23 7.24 9.03
N ASP A 117 6.62 8.50 8.83
CA ASP A 117 6.48 9.53 9.87
C ASP A 117 5.02 9.73 10.28
N VAL A 118 4.09 9.80 9.30
CA VAL A 118 2.66 9.94 9.60
C VAL A 118 2.11 8.73 10.36
N VAL A 119 2.50 7.52 9.96
CA VAL A 119 2.10 6.29 10.67
C VAL A 119 2.60 6.32 12.12
N LYS A 120 3.86 6.72 12.34
CA LYS A 120 4.42 6.85 13.70
C LYS A 120 3.74 7.96 14.51
N GLU A 121 3.41 9.09 13.89
CA GLU A 121 2.64 10.16 14.52
C GLU A 121 1.27 9.67 15.02
N LEU A 122 0.70 8.64 14.36
CA LEU A 122 -0.57 7.98 14.72
C LEU A 122 -0.40 6.76 15.64
N GLY A 123 0.79 6.55 16.22
CA GLY A 123 1.07 5.44 17.15
C GLY A 123 1.31 4.08 16.50
N GLY A 124 1.34 4.01 15.16
CA GLY A 124 1.53 2.76 14.42
C GLY A 124 2.98 2.26 14.42
N LYS A 125 3.16 0.97 14.16
CA LYS A 125 4.43 0.27 14.01
C LYS A 125 4.67 -0.03 12.52
N PRO A 126 5.20 0.94 11.73
CA PRO A 126 5.37 0.77 10.29
C PRO A 126 6.54 -0.12 9.93
N PHE A 127 6.40 -0.84 8.83
CA PHE A 127 7.49 -1.47 8.09
C PHE A 127 7.26 -1.30 6.59
N LEU A 128 8.34 -1.17 5.82
CA LEU A 128 8.26 -1.23 4.35
C LEU A 128 8.30 -2.68 3.90
N THR A 129 7.54 -3.00 2.87
CA THR A 129 7.50 -4.36 2.33
C THR A 129 7.30 -4.38 0.82
N ASP A 130 7.79 -5.43 0.19
CA ASP A 130 7.48 -5.91 -1.16
C ASP A 130 7.60 -7.43 -1.15
N CYS A 131 7.14 -8.10 -2.21
CA CYS A 131 7.31 -9.53 -2.40
C CYS A 131 8.37 -9.81 -3.48
N ASN A 132 8.98 -11.00 -3.43
CA ASN A 132 9.96 -11.42 -4.41
C ASN A 132 9.33 -11.54 -5.81
N THR A 133 10.14 -11.35 -6.84
CA THR A 133 9.68 -11.45 -8.23
C THR A 133 9.75 -12.88 -8.74
N LEU A 134 8.82 -13.26 -9.63
CA LEU A 134 8.83 -14.55 -10.31
C LEU A 134 9.83 -14.58 -11.47
N TYR A 135 10.15 -13.43 -12.05
CA TYR A 135 11.11 -13.30 -13.14
C TYR A 135 12.54 -13.12 -12.62
N PRO A 136 13.56 -13.47 -13.41
CA PRO A 136 14.98 -13.22 -13.08
C PRO A 136 15.25 -11.72 -12.91
N GLY A 137 16.01 -11.38 -11.87
CA GLY A 137 16.38 -10.00 -11.56
C GLY A 137 16.98 -9.91 -10.15
N SER A 138 17.19 -8.71 -9.66
CA SER A 138 17.81 -8.44 -8.35
C SER A 138 16.84 -8.62 -7.18
N ARG A 139 15.64 -9.13 -7.38
CA ARG A 139 14.59 -9.26 -6.36
C ARG A 139 13.94 -10.64 -6.32
N LYS A 140 14.65 -11.69 -6.78
CA LYS A 140 14.13 -13.06 -6.85
C LYS A 140 14.16 -13.84 -5.53
N ASN A 141 14.89 -13.34 -4.53
CA ASN A 141 14.92 -13.87 -3.17
C ASN A 141 15.16 -12.73 -2.17
N ALA A 142 14.82 -12.94 -0.89
CA ALA A 142 14.84 -11.87 0.09
C ALA A 142 16.22 -11.22 0.31
N LEU A 143 17.30 -11.96 0.18
CA LEU A 143 18.66 -11.41 0.39
C LEU A 143 19.03 -10.43 -0.73
N GLU A 144 18.88 -10.87 -1.98
CA GLU A 144 19.11 -10.02 -3.15
C GLU A 144 18.12 -8.86 -3.20
N HIS A 145 16.87 -9.09 -2.82
CA HIS A 145 15.82 -8.07 -2.79
C HIS A 145 16.11 -6.97 -1.76
N LEU A 146 16.53 -7.35 -0.54
CA LEU A 146 16.95 -6.39 0.47
C LEU A 146 18.19 -5.62 0.01
N TYR A 147 19.15 -6.29 -0.62
CA TYR A 147 20.32 -5.63 -1.16
C TYR A 147 19.96 -4.61 -2.23
N CYS A 148 19.09 -4.98 -3.17
CA CYS A 148 18.55 -4.06 -4.17
C CYS A 148 17.82 -2.87 -3.53
N ALA A 149 17.02 -3.10 -2.49
CA ALA A 149 16.35 -2.02 -1.75
C ALA A 149 17.37 -1.05 -1.11
N TRP A 150 18.44 -1.57 -0.52
CA TRP A 150 19.48 -0.75 0.10
C TRP A 150 20.26 0.09 -0.91
N GLU A 151 20.65 -0.49 -2.04
CA GLU A 151 21.31 0.22 -3.14
C GLU A 151 20.42 1.35 -3.69
N ASN A 152 19.10 1.15 -3.69
CA ASN A 152 18.13 2.16 -4.09
C ASN A 152 17.74 3.14 -2.95
N GLY A 153 18.44 3.05 -1.79
CA GLY A 153 18.32 3.98 -0.67
C GLY A 153 17.21 3.65 0.33
N PHE A 154 16.57 2.48 0.26
CA PHE A 154 15.56 2.04 1.22
C PHE A 154 16.20 1.26 2.37
N THR A 155 16.82 1.99 3.30
CA THR A 155 17.40 1.42 4.52
C THR A 155 16.61 1.84 5.74
N PRO A 156 16.66 1.10 6.86
CA PRO A 156 16.02 1.52 8.10
C PRO A 156 16.43 2.93 8.56
N LEU A 157 17.65 3.35 8.25
CA LEU A 157 18.17 4.69 8.58
C LEU A 157 17.53 5.77 7.70
N SER A 158 17.39 5.52 6.39
CA SER A 158 16.88 6.52 5.44
C SER A 158 15.35 6.66 5.52
N VAL A 159 14.63 5.56 5.71
CA VAL A 159 13.16 5.55 5.73
C VAL A 159 12.56 5.59 7.14
N GLY A 160 13.36 5.27 8.16
CA GLY A 160 12.95 5.36 9.56
C GLY A 160 12.13 4.18 10.08
N CYS A 161 12.08 3.04 9.37
CA CYS A 161 11.41 1.81 9.82
C CYS A 161 12.11 0.57 9.24
N PRO A 162 11.86 -0.65 9.77
CA PRO A 162 12.33 -1.89 9.17
C PRO A 162 11.88 -2.07 7.73
N VAL A 163 12.68 -2.80 6.94
CA VAL A 163 12.33 -3.29 5.60
C VAL A 163 12.26 -4.80 5.67
N ILE A 164 11.11 -5.37 5.32
CA ILE A 164 10.81 -6.80 5.43
C ILE A 164 10.29 -7.29 4.07
N ILE A 165 10.86 -8.38 3.56
CA ILE A 165 10.34 -9.03 2.34
C ILE A 165 9.16 -9.91 2.75
N GLY A 166 7.99 -9.61 2.19
CA GLY A 166 6.69 -10.03 2.68
C GLY A 166 6.35 -11.51 2.48
N ASP A 167 7.02 -12.19 1.55
CA ASP A 167 6.80 -13.59 1.16
C ASP A 167 7.99 -14.50 1.51
N GLY A 168 8.83 -14.07 2.48
CA GLY A 168 9.93 -14.86 3.02
C GLY A 168 11.15 -14.97 2.09
N LEU A 169 12.08 -15.88 2.47
CA LEU A 169 13.40 -16.00 1.85
C LEU A 169 13.33 -16.33 0.35
N LYS A 170 12.42 -17.20 -0.04
CA LYS A 170 12.32 -17.75 -1.42
C LYS A 170 11.03 -17.34 -2.15
N GLY A 171 10.22 -16.46 -1.60
CA GLY A 171 8.92 -16.10 -2.18
C GLY A 171 7.86 -17.20 -2.03
N THR A 172 7.94 -18.01 -0.97
CA THR A 172 7.05 -19.14 -0.73
C THR A 172 6.29 -19.05 0.59
N ASP A 173 6.50 -17.98 1.37
CA ASP A 173 5.77 -17.73 2.60
C ASP A 173 4.56 -16.85 2.31
N ASP A 174 3.50 -17.52 1.81
CA ASP A 174 2.24 -16.87 1.42
C ASP A 174 1.02 -17.52 2.08
N ILE A 175 -0.10 -16.83 2.02
CA ILE A 175 -1.43 -17.31 2.42
C ILE A 175 -2.34 -17.24 1.19
N GLU A 176 -3.05 -18.32 0.89
CA GLU A 176 -4.12 -18.29 -0.09
C GLU A 176 -5.37 -17.62 0.48
N VAL A 177 -5.85 -16.60 -0.20
CA VAL A 177 -7.05 -15.84 0.16
C VAL A 177 -8.08 -16.03 -0.94
N PRO A 178 -9.35 -16.38 -0.59
CA PRO A 178 -10.40 -16.51 -1.60
C PRO A 178 -10.72 -15.15 -2.24
N VAL A 179 -10.88 -15.14 -3.56
CA VAL A 179 -11.31 -13.97 -4.34
C VAL A 179 -12.78 -14.12 -4.68
N GLN A 180 -13.64 -13.38 -3.97
CA GLN A 180 -15.09 -13.43 -4.22
C GLN A 180 -15.43 -12.68 -5.52
N GLY A 181 -16.20 -13.32 -6.39
CA GLY A 181 -16.59 -12.74 -7.67
C GLY A 181 -15.47 -12.63 -8.71
N GLY A 182 -14.34 -13.30 -8.49
CA GLY A 182 -13.26 -13.36 -9.48
C GLY A 182 -13.68 -14.17 -10.71
N GLU A 183 -13.58 -13.58 -11.90
CA GLU A 183 -13.93 -14.24 -13.16
C GLU A 183 -12.86 -15.27 -13.58
N TYR A 184 -11.59 -15.00 -13.28
CA TYR A 184 -10.45 -15.79 -13.76
C TYR A 184 -9.65 -16.45 -12.63
N ILE A 185 -9.77 -15.99 -11.40
CA ILE A 185 -9.05 -16.50 -10.24
C ILE A 185 -10.00 -16.67 -9.04
N GLU A 186 -9.95 -17.85 -8.43
CA GLU A 186 -10.72 -18.16 -7.21
C GLU A 186 -9.94 -17.83 -5.93
N LYS A 187 -8.61 -17.81 -6.00
CA LYS A 187 -7.70 -17.56 -4.87
C LYS A 187 -6.52 -16.69 -5.29
N ALA A 188 -6.10 -15.81 -4.39
CA ALA A 188 -4.90 -15.01 -4.51
C ALA A 188 -3.88 -15.41 -3.43
N LYS A 189 -2.59 -15.46 -3.79
CA LYS A 189 -1.49 -15.66 -2.85
C LYS A 189 -0.99 -14.31 -2.35
N ILE A 190 -1.04 -14.11 -1.04
CA ILE A 190 -0.61 -12.88 -0.38
C ILE A 190 0.53 -13.21 0.58
N GLY A 191 1.62 -12.46 0.50
CA GLY A 191 2.78 -12.66 1.38
C GLY A 191 2.41 -12.57 2.85
N ARG A 192 2.98 -13.47 3.66
CA ARG A 192 2.67 -13.65 5.08
C ARG A 192 2.77 -12.35 5.87
N ALA A 193 3.86 -11.59 5.73
CA ALA A 193 4.04 -10.36 6.50
C ALA A 193 2.97 -9.29 6.21
N VAL A 194 2.42 -9.29 4.98
CA VAL A 194 1.30 -8.41 4.63
C VAL A 194 0.01 -8.87 5.32
N MET A 195 -0.22 -10.19 5.39
CA MET A 195 -1.41 -10.75 6.04
C MET A 195 -1.38 -10.62 7.57
N ASP A 196 -0.19 -10.59 8.16
CA ASP A 196 0.00 -10.42 9.60
C ASP A 196 -0.12 -8.94 10.04
N ALA A 197 -0.08 -7.99 9.11
CA ALA A 197 -0.28 -6.58 9.40
C ALA A 197 -1.75 -6.26 9.71
N ASP A 198 -1.96 -5.30 10.63
CA ASP A 198 -3.29 -4.81 10.99
C ASP A 198 -3.80 -3.76 10.00
N VAL A 199 -2.88 -2.98 9.40
CA VAL A 199 -3.17 -1.92 8.42
C VAL A 199 -2.26 -2.09 7.22
N PHE A 200 -2.81 -1.93 6.02
CA PHE A 200 -2.08 -1.99 4.76
C PHE A 200 -2.13 -0.66 4.02
N ILE A 201 -0.96 -0.13 3.65
CA ILE A 201 -0.80 1.08 2.84
C ILE A 201 -0.08 0.71 1.55
N SER A 202 -0.70 0.92 0.40
CA SER A 202 -0.04 0.75 -0.90
C SER A 202 0.55 2.07 -1.39
N LEU A 203 1.88 2.19 -1.36
CA LEU A 203 2.62 3.34 -1.88
C LEU A 203 3.14 3.01 -3.27
N THR A 204 2.33 3.28 -4.28
CA THR A 204 2.50 2.70 -5.62
C THR A 204 2.94 3.69 -6.67
N HIS A 205 3.93 3.30 -7.48
CA HIS A 205 4.22 3.90 -8.77
C HIS A 205 3.39 3.18 -9.84
N PHE A 206 2.37 3.84 -10.35
CA PHE A 206 1.50 3.24 -11.36
C PHE A 206 2.20 3.08 -12.70
N LYS A 207 2.21 1.86 -13.21
CA LYS A 207 2.60 1.52 -14.59
C LYS A 207 1.85 0.28 -15.04
N GLY A 208 1.69 0.10 -16.36
CA GLY A 208 1.29 -1.16 -16.92
C GLY A 208 2.38 -2.23 -16.72
N HIS A 209 1.98 -3.49 -16.66
CA HIS A 209 2.86 -4.65 -16.68
C HIS A 209 2.43 -5.57 -17.82
N GLU A 210 3.41 -6.06 -18.61
CA GLU A 210 3.19 -7.02 -19.70
C GLU A 210 3.04 -8.42 -19.17
#